data_8dea2f95c1d6139e0f2915b8c7be1945
#
_entry.id   8dea2f95c1d6139e0f2915b8c7be1945
#
_cell.length_a   1.000
_cell.length_b   1.000
_cell.length_c   1.000
_cell.angle_alpha   90.00
_cell.angle_beta   90.00
_cell.angle_gamma   90.00
#
_symmetry.space_group_name_H-M   'P 1'
#
loop_
_entity.id
_entity.type
_entity.pdbx_description
1 polymer ?
#
loop_
_entity_poly.entity_id
_entity_poly.type
_entity_poly.pdbx_seq_one_letter_code
_entity_poly.pdbx_strand_id
1 'polypeptide(L)'
;MDFDKYNIGFGITGSFCTFAKARKAVEHLCEMGANVIPIFSFNAQTCDTRFGSAKEYVEGICEITGNEGIRSICAAEPIGPNNFLDIMVIAPCTGNTAAKLCNGITDTPVLMAAKAHMRNGKPL
;
A
#
# COMPACT_ATOMS: atom_id res chain seq x y z
N MET A 1 -3.74 10.17 -19.44
CA MET A 1 -4.20 10.79 -18.21
C MET A 1 -2.98 11.10 -17.35
N ASP A 2 -2.93 12.26 -16.77
CA ASP A 2 -1.81 12.77 -16.00
C ASP A 2 -2.17 12.75 -14.50
N PHE A 3 -1.34 12.10 -13.70
CA PHE A 3 -1.51 12.03 -12.25
C PHE A 3 -0.45 12.85 -11.51
N ASP A 4 0.14 13.84 -12.19
CA ASP A 4 1.14 14.71 -11.57
C ASP A 4 0.63 15.29 -10.25
N LYS A 5 1.47 15.17 -9.22
CA LYS A 5 1.23 15.69 -7.87
C LYS A 5 0.16 14.95 -7.06
N TYR A 6 -0.47 13.90 -7.58
CA TYR A 6 -1.34 13.09 -6.75
C TYR A 6 -0.52 12.18 -5.84
N ASN A 7 -0.85 12.19 -4.56
CA ASN A 7 -0.29 11.27 -3.57
C ASN A 7 -1.19 10.05 -3.48
N ILE A 8 -0.69 8.92 -3.95
CA ILE A 8 -1.44 7.66 -3.99
C ILE A 8 -0.84 6.69 -2.99
N GLY A 9 -1.62 6.33 -1.96
CA GLY A 9 -1.26 5.24 -1.07
C GLY A 9 -1.53 3.91 -1.75
N PHE A 10 -0.53 3.05 -1.82
CA PHE A 10 -0.66 1.75 -2.46
C PHE A 10 -0.39 0.64 -1.45
N GLY A 11 -1.47 0.09 -0.89
CA GLY A 11 -1.42 -0.97 0.10
C GLY A 11 -1.24 -2.33 -0.55
N ILE A 12 -0.25 -3.07 -0.09
CA ILE A 12 0.11 -4.39 -0.63
C ILE A 12 -0.05 -5.42 0.48
N THR A 13 -0.96 -6.38 0.28
CA THR A 13 -1.21 -7.46 1.22
C THR A 13 -0.72 -8.80 0.69
N GLY A 14 -0.81 -9.85 1.48
CA GLY A 14 -0.10 -11.11 1.27
C GLY A 14 -0.65 -12.05 0.20
N SER A 15 -1.21 -11.55 -0.89
CA SER A 15 -1.59 -12.38 -2.04
C SER A 15 -0.42 -12.46 -3.05
N PHE A 16 0.53 -13.30 -2.75
CA PHE A 16 1.86 -13.34 -3.38
C PHE A 16 1.82 -13.63 -4.88
N CYS A 17 0.87 -14.43 -5.34
CA CYS A 17 0.73 -14.77 -6.77
C CYS A 17 0.37 -13.56 -7.65
N THR A 18 -0.08 -12.47 -7.06
CA THR A 18 -0.47 -11.25 -7.78
C THR A 18 0.55 -10.13 -7.63
N PHE A 19 1.65 -10.34 -6.92
CA PHE A 19 2.67 -9.32 -6.67
C PHE A 19 3.27 -8.75 -7.96
N ALA A 20 3.51 -9.58 -8.96
CA ALA A 20 4.04 -9.10 -10.24
C ALA A 20 3.09 -8.13 -10.94
N LYS A 21 1.79 -8.39 -10.86
CA LYS A 21 0.76 -7.49 -11.43
C LYS A 21 0.67 -6.18 -10.65
N ALA A 22 0.73 -6.27 -9.32
CA ALA A 22 0.73 -5.08 -8.46
C ALA A 22 1.95 -4.20 -8.75
N ARG A 23 3.12 -4.80 -8.91
CA ARG A 23 4.34 -4.09 -9.27
C ARG A 23 4.19 -3.31 -10.58
N LYS A 24 3.63 -3.94 -11.61
CA LYS A 24 3.37 -3.27 -12.90
C LYS A 24 2.42 -2.10 -12.75
N ALA A 25 1.39 -2.24 -11.91
CA ALA A 25 0.47 -1.14 -11.64
C ALA A 25 1.18 0.04 -10.97
N VAL A 26 2.04 -0.23 -10.00
CA VAL A 26 2.86 0.81 -9.33
C VAL A 26 3.78 1.50 -10.34
N GLU A 27 4.49 0.73 -11.17
CA GLU A 27 5.35 1.27 -12.22
C GLU A 27 4.57 2.22 -13.14
N HIS A 28 3.39 1.80 -13.57
CA HIS A 28 2.54 2.60 -14.46
C HIS A 28 2.07 3.90 -13.81
N LEU A 29 1.65 3.84 -12.55
CA LEU A 29 1.26 5.05 -11.81
C LEU A 29 2.43 6.04 -11.68
N CYS A 30 3.62 5.54 -11.40
CA CYS A 30 4.83 6.38 -11.33
C CYS A 30 5.15 7.02 -12.69
N GLU A 31 5.02 6.27 -13.78
CA GLU A 31 5.21 6.78 -15.16
C GLU A 31 4.21 7.88 -15.49
N MET A 32 3.01 7.83 -14.92
CA MET A 32 1.99 8.85 -15.08
C MET A 32 2.18 10.08 -14.17
N GLY A 33 3.26 10.13 -13.41
CA GLY A 33 3.61 11.27 -12.57
C GLY A 33 3.11 11.22 -11.14
N ALA A 34 2.43 10.14 -10.72
CA ALA A 34 1.93 10.04 -9.34
C ALA A 34 3.09 9.85 -8.35
N ASN A 35 2.93 10.44 -7.17
CA ASN A 35 3.76 10.12 -6.01
C ASN A 35 3.14 8.94 -5.30
N VAL A 36 3.68 7.75 -5.51
CA VAL A 36 3.16 6.52 -4.93
C VAL A 36 3.84 6.23 -3.60
N ILE A 37 3.04 6.11 -2.55
CA ILE A 37 3.51 5.77 -1.22
C ILE A 37 3.14 4.31 -0.95
N PRO A 38 4.10 3.38 -1.00
CA PRO A 38 3.80 1.98 -0.73
C PRO A 38 3.55 1.74 0.75
N ILE A 39 2.58 0.90 1.04
CA ILE A 39 2.18 0.52 2.39
C ILE A 39 2.11 -1.01 2.44
N PHE A 40 2.91 -1.63 3.29
CA PHE A 40 3.06 -3.09 3.29
C PHE A 40 2.39 -3.72 4.50
N SER A 41 1.59 -4.77 4.27
CA SER A 41 1.15 -5.65 5.35
C SER A 41 2.35 -6.37 5.95
N PHE A 42 2.20 -6.90 7.16
CA PHE A 42 3.29 -7.66 7.78
C PHE A 42 3.67 -8.90 6.96
N ASN A 43 2.69 -9.62 6.42
CA ASN A 43 2.97 -10.78 5.58
C ASN A 43 3.71 -10.41 4.28
N ALA A 44 3.36 -9.28 3.67
CA ALA A 44 4.07 -8.82 2.48
C ALA A 44 5.55 -8.50 2.76
N GLN A 45 5.85 -8.09 3.98
CA GLN A 45 7.22 -7.75 4.40
C GLN A 45 8.06 -8.96 4.77
N THR A 46 7.46 -10.06 5.20
CA THR A 46 8.18 -11.14 5.89
C THR A 46 8.09 -12.51 5.24
N CYS A 47 7.08 -12.76 4.42
CA CYS A 47 6.87 -14.10 3.86
C CYS A 47 7.61 -14.28 2.54
N ASP A 48 8.63 -15.12 2.55
CA ASP A 48 9.27 -15.61 1.32
C ASP A 48 8.43 -16.75 0.74
N THR A 49 8.27 -16.74 -0.56
CA THR A 49 7.48 -17.74 -1.27
C THR A 49 8.18 -18.18 -2.55
N ARG A 50 7.60 -19.16 -3.25
CA ARG A 50 8.09 -19.58 -4.57
C ARG A 50 8.09 -18.44 -5.61
N PHE A 51 7.38 -17.35 -5.34
CA PHE A 51 7.31 -16.17 -6.22
C PHE A 51 8.44 -15.18 -5.95
N GLY A 52 9.25 -15.40 -4.93
CA GLY A 52 10.39 -14.57 -4.60
C GLY A 52 10.50 -14.25 -3.11
N SER A 53 11.53 -13.49 -2.79
CA SER A 53 11.82 -13.02 -1.43
C SER A 53 10.99 -11.78 -1.12
N ALA A 54 10.43 -11.73 0.08
CA ALA A 54 9.70 -10.55 0.56
C ALA A 54 10.59 -9.30 0.55
N LYS A 55 11.83 -9.45 1.01
CA LYS A 55 12.80 -8.35 1.05
C LYS A 55 13.06 -7.76 -0.33
N GLU A 56 13.31 -8.60 -1.32
CA GLU A 56 13.56 -8.15 -2.69
C GLU A 56 12.35 -7.44 -3.28
N TYR A 57 11.15 -7.94 -3.03
CA TYR A 57 9.93 -7.33 -3.51
C TYR A 57 9.71 -5.93 -2.88
N VAL A 58 9.84 -5.83 -1.55
CA VAL A 58 9.70 -4.56 -0.83
C VAL A 58 10.74 -3.55 -1.31
N GLU A 59 12.00 -3.94 -1.40
CA GLU A 59 13.07 -3.07 -1.90
C GLU A 59 12.82 -2.62 -3.35
N GLY A 60 12.36 -3.52 -4.19
CA GLY A 60 12.01 -3.22 -5.59
C GLY A 60 10.89 -2.18 -5.70
N ILE A 61 9.84 -2.32 -4.92
CA ILE A 61 8.73 -1.35 -4.88
C ILE A 61 9.22 0.01 -4.36
N CYS A 62 10.02 0.01 -3.31
CA CYS A 62 10.59 1.25 -2.77
C CYS A 62 11.49 1.96 -3.77
N GLU A 63 12.27 1.22 -4.52
CA GLU A 63 13.12 1.77 -5.59
C GLU A 63 12.30 2.40 -6.71
N ILE A 64 11.26 1.71 -7.17
CA ILE A 64 10.37 2.21 -8.23
C ILE A 64 9.66 3.49 -7.80
N THR A 65 9.16 3.55 -6.57
CA THR A 65 8.40 4.69 -6.07
C THR A 65 9.27 5.84 -5.59
N GLY A 66 10.53 5.60 -5.28
CA GLY A 66 11.39 6.57 -4.62
C GLY A 66 11.01 6.85 -3.16
N ASN A 67 10.15 6.03 -2.57
CA ASN A 67 9.68 6.15 -1.19
C ASN A 67 10.06 4.92 -0.38
N GLU A 68 10.44 5.10 0.89
CA GLU A 68 10.77 3.99 1.79
C GLU A 68 9.56 3.12 2.15
N GLY A 69 8.38 3.69 2.04
CA GLY A 69 7.14 3.02 2.34
C GLY A 69 6.78 3.00 3.82
N ILE A 70 5.55 2.63 4.06
CA ILE A 70 4.99 2.52 5.41
C ILE A 70 4.97 1.04 5.79
N ARG A 71 5.66 0.71 6.90
CA ARG A 71 5.93 -0.68 7.30
C ARG A 71 5.44 -1.02 8.70
N SER A 72 4.88 -0.06 9.40
CA SER A 72 4.36 -0.27 10.76
C SER A 72 3.02 0.43 10.94
N ILE A 73 2.28 0.00 11.95
CA ILE A 73 1.01 0.62 12.31
C ILE A 73 1.24 2.07 12.74
N CYS A 74 2.26 2.32 13.54
CA CYS A 74 2.60 3.67 13.97
C CYS A 74 2.98 4.60 12.81
N ALA A 75 3.67 4.09 11.80
CA ALA A 75 4.03 4.89 10.62
C ALA A 75 2.81 5.20 9.74
N ALA A 76 1.77 4.39 9.79
CA ALA A 76 0.54 4.59 9.02
C ALA A 76 -0.41 5.61 9.67
N GLU A 77 -0.36 5.74 10.98
CA GLU A 77 -1.29 6.58 11.75
C GLU A 77 -1.31 8.06 11.29
N PRO A 78 -0.16 8.71 11.00
CA PRO A 78 -0.13 10.11 10.56
C PRO A 78 -0.87 10.42 9.25
N ILE A 79 -1.22 9.42 8.47
CA ILE A 79 -2.00 9.59 7.23
C ILE A 79 -3.33 10.31 7.51
N GLY A 80 -3.96 10.02 8.65
CA GLY A 80 -5.20 10.68 9.06
C GLY A 80 -5.02 12.16 9.35
N PRO A 81 -4.28 12.53 10.40
CA PRO A 81 -4.10 13.94 10.78
C PRO A 81 -3.46 14.80 9.70
N ASN A 82 -2.50 14.26 8.97
CA ASN A 82 -1.79 15.00 7.93
C ASN A 82 -2.59 15.11 6.63
N ASN A 83 -3.65 14.34 6.48
CA ASN A 83 -4.51 14.35 5.28
C ASN A 83 -3.68 14.24 4.00
N PHE A 84 -2.71 13.35 4.03
CA PHE A 84 -1.61 13.34 3.06
C PHE A 84 -1.98 12.71 1.73
N LEU A 85 -2.76 11.63 1.74
CA LEU A 85 -3.10 10.90 0.52
C LEU A 85 -4.31 11.52 -0.18
N ASP A 86 -4.27 11.53 -1.50
CA ASP A 86 -5.43 11.92 -2.32
C ASP A 86 -6.36 10.73 -2.55
N ILE A 87 -5.79 9.56 -2.76
CA ILE A 87 -6.50 8.30 -2.93
C ILE A 87 -5.67 7.17 -2.37
N MET A 88 -6.32 6.11 -1.92
CA MET A 88 -5.63 4.89 -1.50
C MET A 88 -6.18 3.69 -2.28
N VAL A 89 -5.28 2.80 -2.66
CA VAL A 89 -5.60 1.54 -3.34
C VAL A 89 -5.02 0.41 -2.50
N ILE A 90 -5.75 -0.68 -2.35
CA ILE A 90 -5.23 -1.92 -1.76
C ILE A 90 -5.21 -2.99 -2.85
N ALA A 91 -4.03 -3.31 -3.32
CA ALA A 91 -3.83 -4.29 -4.39
C ALA A 91 -2.46 -5.00 -4.26
N PRO A 92 -2.42 -6.31 -4.07
CA PRO A 92 -3.57 -7.18 -3.87
C PRO A 92 -4.24 -6.96 -2.52
N CYS A 93 -5.54 -7.23 -2.45
CA CYS A 93 -6.30 -7.22 -1.20
C CYS A 93 -6.74 -8.64 -0.87
N THR A 94 -6.15 -9.25 0.16
CA THR A 94 -6.55 -10.60 0.59
C THR A 94 -7.96 -10.59 1.17
N GLY A 95 -8.61 -11.75 1.15
CA GLY A 95 -9.90 -11.93 1.81
C GLY A 95 -9.84 -11.57 3.30
N ASN A 96 -8.73 -11.93 3.96
CA ASN A 96 -8.50 -11.56 5.35
C ASN A 96 -8.46 -10.03 5.54
N THR A 97 -7.77 -9.32 4.67
CA THR A 97 -7.70 -7.85 4.70
C THR A 97 -9.09 -7.24 4.48
N ALA A 98 -9.83 -7.71 3.49
CA ALA A 98 -11.19 -7.22 3.20
C ALA A 98 -12.12 -7.44 4.38
N ALA A 99 -12.09 -8.63 5.00
CA ALA A 99 -12.89 -8.94 6.16
C ALA A 99 -12.56 -8.06 7.37
N LYS A 100 -11.27 -7.86 7.63
CA LYS A 100 -10.81 -6.99 8.72
C LYS A 100 -11.19 -5.54 8.48
N LEU A 101 -11.02 -5.05 7.26
CA LEU A 101 -11.43 -3.70 6.88
C LEU A 101 -12.90 -3.47 7.14
N CYS A 102 -13.74 -4.42 6.73
CA CYS A 102 -15.19 -4.37 6.92
C CYS A 102 -15.59 -4.33 8.41
N ASN A 103 -14.80 -4.95 9.28
CA ASN A 103 -15.05 -5.01 10.72
C ASN A 103 -14.28 -3.96 11.53
N GLY A 104 -13.62 -3.01 10.88
CA GLY A 104 -12.91 -1.92 11.56
C GLY A 104 -11.64 -2.35 12.27
N ILE A 105 -11.05 -3.48 11.92
CA ILE A 105 -9.82 -3.98 12.51
C ILE A 105 -8.62 -3.29 11.88
N THR A 106 -7.67 -2.83 12.70
CA THR A 106 -6.53 -2.02 12.27
C THR A 106 -5.19 -2.59 12.76
N ASP A 107 -5.03 -3.89 12.67
CA ASP A 107 -3.88 -4.61 13.22
C ASP A 107 -2.73 -4.83 12.20
N THR A 108 -2.75 -4.13 11.10
CA THR A 108 -1.66 -4.10 10.12
C THR A 108 -1.42 -2.68 9.61
N PRO A 109 -0.26 -2.40 9.01
CA PRO A 109 0.00 -1.06 8.43
C PRO A 109 -1.03 -0.69 7.36
N VAL A 110 -1.41 -1.62 6.49
CA VAL A 110 -2.40 -1.37 5.43
C VAL A 110 -3.78 -1.04 6.01
N LEU A 111 -4.22 -1.80 7.02
CA LEU A 111 -5.53 -1.57 7.66
C LEU A 111 -5.56 -0.26 8.44
N MET A 112 -4.49 0.08 9.14
CA MET A 112 -4.39 1.36 9.85
C MET A 112 -4.38 2.53 8.86
N ALA A 113 -3.62 2.43 7.78
CA ALA A 113 -3.59 3.44 6.73
C ALA A 113 -4.98 3.63 6.10
N ALA A 114 -5.68 2.55 5.81
CA ALA A 114 -7.03 2.60 5.24
C ALA A 114 -8.00 3.33 6.14
N LYS A 115 -8.01 2.98 7.44
CA LYS A 115 -8.87 3.65 8.42
C LYS A 115 -8.55 5.15 8.53
N ALA A 116 -7.27 5.47 8.67
CA ALA A 116 -6.82 6.85 8.80
C ALA A 116 -7.20 7.68 7.57
N HIS A 117 -7.02 7.11 6.38
CA HIS A 117 -7.36 7.75 5.11
C HIS A 117 -8.87 7.96 4.95
N MET A 118 -9.67 6.95 5.26
CA MET A 118 -11.14 7.03 5.14
C MET A 118 -11.74 8.09 6.06
N ARG A 119 -11.11 8.37 7.20
CA ARG A 119 -11.56 9.44 8.10
C ARG A 119 -11.48 10.83 7.45
N ASN A 120 -10.68 10.98 6.42
CA ASN A 120 -10.56 12.22 5.66
C ASN A 120 -11.63 12.35 4.56
N GLY A 121 -12.51 11.38 4.43
CA GLY A 121 -13.57 11.37 3.42
C GLY A 121 -13.09 11.20 1.99
N LYS A 122 -11.88 10.67 1.81
CA LYS A 122 -11.27 10.48 0.49
C LYS A 122 -11.41 9.04 -0.01
N PRO A 123 -11.30 8.81 -1.33
CA PRO A 123 -11.52 7.49 -1.94
C PRO A 123 -10.52 6.43 -1.48
N LEU A 124 -11.05 5.24 -1.25
CA LEU A 124 -10.30 4.01 -1.01
C LEU A 124 -10.79 2.97 -2.00
#